data_63570c0f8f87d37b955db8eb3aa423e4
#
_entry.id   63570c0f8f87d37b955db8eb3aa423e4
#
_cell.length_a   1.000
_cell.length_b   1.000
_cell.length_c   1.000
_cell.angle_alpha   90.00
_cell.angle_beta   90.00
_cell.angle_gamma   90.00
#
_symmetry.space_group_name_H-M   'P 1'
#
loop_
_entity.id
_entity.type
_entity.pdbx_description
1 polymer ?
#
loop_
_entity_poly.entity_id
_entity_poly.type
_entity_poly.pdbx_seq_one_letter_code
_entity_poly.pdbx_strand_id
1 'polypeptide(L)'
;MRNLAWKSFWGVGLCVGTLGLCALPSGCGGGRHVSQEREESNLKPLAIFYGRFIGQHRGRPPASEKELKEFIQAAGTKELAGFHVTDVDSLFISSRDQKPYVVLYGNDARAGKATVVAYEQEGKGGTRFIANDLGNVQEVDEAHFREMVPGAQ
;
A
#
# COMPACT_ATOMS: atom_id res chain seq x y z
N MET A 1 56.43 -21.32 -21.60
CA MET A 1 57.35 -20.19 -21.72
C MET A 1 56.78 -19.02 -20.95
N ARG A 2 57.51 -18.68 -20.03
CA ARG A 2 57.89 -17.48 -19.25
C ARG A 2 57.01 -17.14 -18.09
N ASN A 3 57.60 -17.56 -16.95
CA ASN A 3 57.54 -17.00 -15.60
C ASN A 3 57.56 -15.47 -15.56
N LEU A 4 56.86 -14.87 -14.65
CA LEU A 4 57.44 -13.78 -13.85
C LEU A 4 56.81 -13.72 -12.45
N ALA A 5 57.60 -14.03 -11.48
CA ALA A 5 57.40 -13.77 -10.06
C ALA A 5 57.72 -12.29 -9.75
N TRP A 6 56.99 -11.67 -8.84
CA TRP A 6 57.50 -10.50 -8.08
C TRP A 6 56.80 -10.47 -6.71
N LYS A 7 57.55 -10.88 -5.75
CA LYS A 7 58.25 -10.23 -4.60
C LYS A 7 57.35 -9.38 -3.70
N SER A 8 57.28 -9.96 -2.49
CA SER A 8 57.05 -9.42 -1.16
C SER A 8 57.44 -7.95 -0.96
N PHE A 9 56.56 -7.20 -0.26
CA PHE A 9 57.00 -6.07 0.54
C PHE A 9 56.29 -6.12 1.90
N TRP A 10 57.10 -6.35 2.92
CA TRP A 10 56.76 -6.20 4.33
C TRP A 10 56.70 -4.70 4.66
N GLY A 11 55.58 -4.26 5.24
CA GLY A 11 55.42 -2.96 5.85
C GLY A 11 54.72 -3.14 7.20
N VAL A 12 55.55 -3.26 8.25
CA VAL A 12 55.09 -3.19 9.65
C VAL A 12 54.78 -1.71 9.92
N GLY A 13 53.51 -1.41 10.12
CA GLY A 13 53.01 -0.13 10.58
C GLY A 13 52.20 -0.30 11.85
N LEU A 14 52.87 -0.08 12.97
CA LEU A 14 52.29 0.02 14.31
C LEU A 14 51.55 1.36 14.40
N CYS A 15 50.23 1.40 14.46
CA CYS A 15 49.47 2.58 14.86
C CYS A 15 48.60 2.26 16.05
N VAL A 16 48.99 2.87 17.14
CA VAL A 16 48.35 2.95 18.46
C VAL A 16 47.02 3.67 18.37
N GLY A 17 46.06 3.05 19.01
CA GLY A 17 44.83 3.51 19.68
C GLY A 17 44.17 4.83 19.30
N THR A 18 42.90 4.66 18.93
CA THR A 18 41.84 5.53 19.43
C THR A 18 40.55 4.70 19.48
N LEU A 19 40.07 4.50 20.69
CA LEU A 19 38.70 4.00 20.98
C LEU A 19 37.72 5.05 20.47
N GLY A 20 37.34 4.96 19.20
CA GLY A 20 36.21 5.64 18.64
C GLY A 20 34.96 4.84 18.95
N LEU A 21 34.16 5.34 19.89
CA LEU A 21 32.79 4.88 20.15
C LEU A 21 31.94 5.12 18.89
N CYS A 22 31.90 4.15 17.98
CA CYS A 22 30.97 4.18 16.84
C CYS A 22 29.55 4.04 17.38
N ALA A 23 28.88 5.16 17.55
CA ALA A 23 27.43 5.21 17.63
C ALA A 23 26.88 4.60 16.32
N LEU A 24 26.36 3.39 16.41
CA LEU A 24 25.63 2.76 15.31
C LEU A 24 24.39 3.62 15.02
N PRO A 25 24.23 4.15 13.82
CA PRO A 25 22.95 4.72 13.44
C PRO A 25 21.92 3.58 13.48
N SER A 26 20.93 3.69 14.37
CA SER A 26 19.75 2.85 14.35
C SER A 26 19.08 3.04 12.99
N GLY A 27 19.43 2.16 12.05
CA GLY A 27 18.91 2.16 10.69
C GLY A 27 17.41 1.90 10.71
N CYS A 28 16.67 2.78 10.11
CA CYS A 28 15.26 2.74 9.81
C CYS A 28 14.79 1.36 9.32
N GLY A 29 14.17 0.57 10.20
CA GLY A 29 13.48 -0.67 9.86
C GLY A 29 12.06 -0.45 9.31
N GLY A 30 11.68 0.79 8.95
CA GLY A 30 10.29 1.14 8.59
C GLY A 30 9.79 0.57 7.26
N GLY A 31 10.67 0.38 6.27
CA GLY A 31 10.23 0.06 4.92
C GLY A 31 9.59 -1.33 4.73
N ARG A 32 10.01 -2.34 5.50
CA ARG A 32 9.43 -3.70 5.39
C ARG A 32 8.06 -3.81 6.06
N HIS A 33 7.85 -3.11 7.17
CA HIS A 33 6.57 -3.13 7.89
C HIS A 33 5.45 -2.49 7.06
N VAL A 34 5.72 -1.34 6.47
CA VAL A 34 4.75 -0.62 5.64
C VAL A 34 4.36 -1.43 4.39
N SER A 35 5.33 -2.11 3.77
CA SER A 35 5.06 -2.96 2.61
C SER A 35 4.15 -4.13 2.96
N GLN A 36 4.36 -4.76 4.11
CA GLN A 36 3.55 -5.88 4.59
C GLN A 36 2.14 -5.42 4.98
N GLU A 37 1.99 -4.36 5.78
CA GLU A 37 0.68 -3.80 6.15
C GLU A 37 -0.15 -3.46 4.90
N ARG A 38 0.49 -2.95 3.84
CA ARG A 38 -0.17 -2.64 2.57
C ARG A 38 -0.65 -3.88 1.82
N GLU A 39 0.16 -4.95 1.76
CA GLU A 39 -0.22 -6.20 1.11
C GLU A 39 -1.31 -6.96 1.87
N GLU A 40 -1.32 -6.86 3.19
CA GLU A 40 -2.31 -7.46 4.08
C GLU A 40 -3.58 -6.60 4.24
N SER A 41 -3.58 -5.40 3.66
CA SER A 41 -4.71 -4.47 3.74
C SER A 41 -5.91 -4.97 2.95
N ASN A 42 -7.10 -4.95 3.56
CA ASN A 42 -8.38 -5.19 2.88
C ASN A 42 -8.66 -4.19 1.75
N LEU A 43 -7.96 -3.04 1.72
CA LEU A 43 -8.09 -2.02 0.69
C LEU A 43 -7.70 -2.54 -0.70
N LYS A 44 -6.69 -3.43 -0.77
CA LYS A 44 -6.24 -4.00 -2.05
C LYS A 44 -7.31 -4.87 -2.73
N PRO A 45 -7.86 -5.91 -2.08
CA PRO A 45 -8.94 -6.70 -2.67
C PRO A 45 -10.19 -5.88 -2.94
N LEU A 46 -10.56 -4.94 -2.06
CA LEU A 46 -11.69 -4.03 -2.30
C LEU A 46 -11.51 -3.24 -3.60
N ALA A 47 -10.35 -2.65 -3.82
CA ALA A 47 -10.03 -1.88 -5.02
C ALA A 47 -10.00 -2.75 -6.30
N ILE A 48 -9.53 -4.00 -6.19
CA ILE A 48 -9.57 -4.97 -7.31
C ILE A 48 -11.02 -5.27 -7.70
N PHE A 49 -11.91 -5.55 -6.74
CA PHE A 49 -13.32 -5.78 -7.03
C PHE A 49 -13.99 -4.54 -7.62
N TYR A 50 -13.64 -3.36 -7.13
CA TYR A 50 -14.11 -2.09 -7.68
C TYR A 50 -13.70 -1.93 -9.16
N GLY A 51 -12.44 -2.18 -9.49
CA GLY A 51 -11.96 -2.12 -10.87
C GLY A 51 -12.62 -3.14 -11.79
N ARG A 52 -12.88 -4.36 -11.29
CA ARG A 52 -13.64 -5.39 -12.03
C ARG A 52 -15.09 -4.97 -12.27
N PHE A 53 -15.71 -4.35 -11.28
CA PHE A 53 -17.05 -3.77 -11.45
C PHE A 53 -17.06 -2.79 -12.62
N ILE A 54 -16.13 -1.83 -12.65
CA ILE A 54 -15.97 -0.84 -13.73
C ILE A 54 -15.79 -1.56 -15.09
N GLY A 55 -14.90 -2.56 -15.14
CA GLY A 55 -14.62 -3.31 -16.37
C GLY A 55 -15.85 -4.02 -16.91
N GLN A 56 -16.68 -4.61 -16.04
CA GLN A 56 -17.91 -5.31 -16.45
C GLN A 56 -19.08 -4.37 -16.77
N HIS A 57 -19.07 -3.16 -16.24
CA HIS A 57 -20.13 -2.16 -16.41
C HIS A 57 -19.77 -1.01 -17.37
N ARG A 58 -18.93 -1.31 -18.39
CA ARG A 58 -18.56 -0.36 -19.46
C ARG A 58 -17.98 0.96 -18.96
N GLY A 59 -17.14 0.89 -17.91
CA GLY A 59 -16.50 2.05 -17.33
C GLY A 59 -17.36 2.82 -16.31
N ARG A 60 -18.54 2.34 -15.96
CA ARG A 60 -19.40 2.94 -14.94
C ARG A 60 -18.93 2.50 -13.55
N PRO A 61 -18.64 3.41 -12.62
CA PRO A 61 -18.36 3.08 -11.24
C PRO A 61 -19.66 2.59 -10.53
N PRO A 62 -19.52 1.84 -9.41
CA PRO A 62 -20.69 1.47 -8.61
C PRO A 62 -21.37 2.73 -8.07
N ALA A 63 -22.70 2.74 -8.05
CA ALA A 63 -23.48 3.89 -7.61
C ALA A 63 -23.58 3.96 -6.07
N SER A 64 -23.33 2.85 -5.38
CA SER A 64 -23.42 2.75 -3.92
C SER A 64 -22.63 1.57 -3.37
N GLU A 65 -22.39 1.58 -2.07
CA GLU A 65 -21.79 0.45 -1.33
C GLU A 65 -22.60 -0.84 -1.52
N LYS A 66 -23.94 -0.75 -1.49
CA LYS A 66 -24.82 -1.88 -1.67
C LYS A 66 -24.58 -2.56 -3.03
N GLU A 67 -24.52 -1.78 -4.10
CA GLU A 67 -24.29 -2.31 -5.45
C GLU A 67 -22.91 -3.00 -5.56
N LEU A 68 -21.88 -2.41 -4.95
CA LEU A 68 -20.55 -3.01 -4.92
C LEU A 68 -20.54 -4.29 -4.09
N LYS A 69 -21.17 -4.31 -2.92
CA LYS A 69 -21.28 -5.51 -2.07
C LYS A 69 -22.00 -6.66 -2.78
N GLU A 70 -23.13 -6.38 -3.44
CA GLU A 70 -23.87 -7.37 -4.23
C GLU A 70 -23.01 -7.96 -5.35
N PHE A 71 -22.23 -7.11 -6.03
CA PHE A 71 -21.29 -7.55 -7.05
C PHE A 71 -20.19 -8.47 -6.48
N ILE A 72 -19.61 -8.09 -5.33
CA ILE A 72 -18.56 -8.89 -4.65
C ILE A 72 -19.14 -10.24 -4.19
N GLN A 73 -20.34 -10.25 -3.63
CA GLN A 73 -21.03 -11.47 -3.21
C GLN A 73 -21.29 -12.42 -4.39
N ALA A 74 -21.66 -11.88 -5.55
CA ALA A 74 -21.88 -12.65 -6.76
C ALA A 74 -20.61 -13.29 -7.34
N ALA A 75 -19.42 -12.78 -7.01
CA ALA A 75 -18.14 -13.40 -7.39
C ALA A 75 -17.91 -14.78 -6.74
N GLY A 76 -18.55 -15.01 -5.58
CA GLY A 76 -18.58 -16.29 -4.89
C GLY A 76 -17.43 -16.53 -3.94
N THR A 77 -17.66 -17.51 -3.05
CA THR A 77 -16.76 -17.81 -1.91
C THR A 77 -15.34 -18.23 -2.33
N LYS A 78 -15.19 -18.90 -3.48
CA LYS A 78 -13.88 -19.36 -3.96
C LYS A 78 -12.97 -18.16 -4.33
N GLU A 79 -13.54 -17.14 -4.91
CA GLU A 79 -12.79 -15.95 -5.30
C GLU A 79 -12.43 -15.11 -4.08
N LEU A 80 -13.37 -14.94 -3.15
CA LEU A 80 -13.13 -14.28 -1.87
C LEU A 80 -12.04 -14.99 -1.05
N ALA A 81 -12.06 -16.32 -1.00
CA ALA A 81 -11.03 -17.10 -0.34
C ALA A 81 -9.63 -16.88 -0.94
N GLY A 82 -9.53 -16.63 -2.25
CA GLY A 82 -8.27 -16.27 -2.92
C GLY A 82 -7.64 -14.97 -2.40
N PHE A 83 -8.45 -14.10 -1.81
CA PHE A 83 -8.02 -12.86 -1.15
C PHE A 83 -8.01 -12.98 0.38
N HIS A 84 -8.16 -14.19 0.94
CA HIS A 84 -8.30 -14.42 2.39
C HIS A 84 -9.50 -13.69 3.03
N VAL A 85 -10.53 -13.41 2.24
CA VAL A 85 -11.74 -12.73 2.68
C VAL A 85 -12.79 -13.78 3.03
N THR A 86 -13.25 -13.75 4.27
CA THR A 86 -14.30 -14.65 4.78
C THR A 86 -15.67 -13.99 4.80
N ASP A 87 -15.70 -12.67 4.87
CA ASP A 87 -16.90 -11.86 4.94
C ASP A 87 -16.74 -10.58 4.12
N VAL A 88 -17.74 -10.27 3.30
CA VAL A 88 -17.71 -9.10 2.40
C VAL A 88 -17.69 -7.80 3.18
N ASP A 89 -18.37 -7.72 4.32
CA ASP A 89 -18.41 -6.50 5.12
C ASP A 89 -17.03 -6.17 5.70
N SER A 90 -16.22 -7.18 6.02
CA SER A 90 -14.85 -6.99 6.50
C SER A 90 -13.93 -6.32 5.48
N LEU A 91 -14.22 -6.43 4.18
CA LEU A 91 -13.47 -5.73 3.13
C LEU A 91 -13.55 -4.22 3.24
N PHE A 92 -14.61 -3.71 3.84
CA PHE A 92 -14.86 -2.28 3.95
C PHE A 92 -14.28 -1.66 5.22
N ILE A 93 -13.57 -2.46 6.04
CA ILE A 93 -12.97 -2.00 7.29
C ILE A 93 -11.44 -2.07 7.17
N SER A 94 -10.79 -0.96 7.50
CA SER A 94 -9.33 -0.89 7.57
C SER A 94 -8.78 -1.68 8.75
N SER A 95 -7.76 -2.50 8.49
CA SER A 95 -7.03 -3.22 9.53
C SER A 95 -6.13 -2.30 10.37
N ARG A 96 -5.79 -1.09 9.89
CA ARG A 96 -4.86 -0.17 10.54
C ARG A 96 -5.51 0.72 11.57
N ASP A 97 -6.66 1.31 11.26
CA ASP A 97 -7.40 2.23 12.13
C ASP A 97 -8.76 1.70 12.59
N GLN A 98 -9.15 0.49 12.13
CA GLN A 98 -10.42 -0.18 12.44
C GLN A 98 -11.66 0.65 12.04
N LYS A 99 -11.49 1.57 11.09
CA LYS A 99 -12.57 2.41 10.56
C LYS A 99 -13.00 1.95 9.18
N PRO A 100 -14.24 2.29 8.79
CA PRO A 100 -14.67 2.05 7.42
C PRO A 100 -13.78 2.79 6.43
N TYR A 101 -13.43 2.12 5.32
CA TYR A 101 -12.84 2.82 4.19
C TYR A 101 -13.84 3.80 3.60
N VAL A 102 -13.35 4.95 3.16
CA VAL A 102 -14.12 5.84 2.31
C VAL A 102 -13.98 5.35 0.87
N VAL A 103 -15.09 4.88 0.30
CA VAL A 103 -15.16 4.42 -1.09
C VAL A 103 -15.90 5.47 -1.91
N LEU A 104 -15.34 5.84 -3.05
CA LEU A 104 -15.89 6.85 -3.93
C LEU A 104 -16.90 6.19 -4.88
N TYR A 105 -18.15 6.63 -4.85
CA TYR A 105 -19.23 6.07 -5.65
C TYR A 105 -19.73 7.05 -6.71
N GLY A 106 -20.27 6.55 -7.80
CA GLY A 106 -20.93 7.35 -8.80
C GLY A 106 -20.04 8.47 -9.37
N ASN A 107 -20.52 9.70 -9.29
CA ASN A 107 -19.78 10.87 -9.80
C ASN A 107 -18.57 11.24 -8.97
N ASP A 108 -18.55 10.91 -7.67
CA ASP A 108 -17.45 11.24 -6.78
C ASP A 108 -16.18 10.48 -7.17
N ALA A 109 -16.33 9.28 -7.73
CA ALA A 109 -15.22 8.49 -8.27
C ALA A 109 -14.45 9.17 -9.43
N ARG A 110 -14.99 10.23 -10.01
CA ARG A 110 -14.42 10.97 -11.14
C ARG A 110 -13.94 12.38 -10.76
N ALA A 111 -14.15 12.79 -9.51
CA ALA A 111 -13.88 14.17 -9.08
C ALA A 111 -12.40 14.47 -8.80
N GLY A 112 -11.55 13.42 -8.70
CA GLY A 112 -10.13 13.58 -8.42
C GLY A 112 -9.24 13.64 -9.66
N LYS A 113 -8.03 14.20 -9.51
CA LYS A 113 -6.97 14.17 -10.53
C LYS A 113 -6.34 12.78 -10.69
N ALA A 114 -6.52 11.92 -9.70
CA ALA A 114 -6.05 10.54 -9.67
C ALA A 114 -7.25 9.60 -9.64
N THR A 115 -7.08 8.39 -10.19
CA THR A 115 -8.08 7.31 -10.17
C THR A 115 -8.21 6.67 -8.79
N VAL A 116 -8.18 7.47 -7.71
CA VAL A 116 -8.41 6.96 -6.34
C VAL A 116 -9.87 6.54 -6.24
N VAL A 117 -10.09 5.30 -5.81
CA VAL A 117 -11.44 4.73 -5.66
C VAL A 117 -11.80 4.48 -4.19
N ALA A 118 -10.80 4.30 -3.34
CA ALA A 118 -11.01 4.10 -1.91
C ALA A 118 -9.78 4.53 -1.10
N TYR A 119 -9.99 4.90 0.17
CA TYR A 119 -8.93 5.33 1.08
C TYR A 119 -9.31 5.14 2.55
N GLU A 120 -8.30 5.15 3.44
CA GLU A 120 -8.49 5.13 4.88
C GLU A 120 -9.07 6.45 5.38
N GLN A 121 -10.05 6.36 6.28
CA GLN A 121 -10.72 7.54 6.83
C GLN A 121 -9.77 8.40 7.67
N GLU A 122 -8.93 7.79 8.51
CA GLU A 122 -7.97 8.49 9.36
C GLU A 122 -6.53 8.03 9.10
N GLY A 123 -6.34 6.74 8.83
CA GLY A 123 -5.03 6.16 8.67
C GLY A 123 -4.27 5.99 9.98
N LYS A 124 -2.93 5.94 9.91
CA LYS A 124 -2.07 5.68 11.07
C LYS A 124 -0.77 6.47 10.96
N GLY A 125 -0.36 7.10 12.06
CA GLY A 125 0.92 7.79 12.12
C GLY A 125 1.05 9.02 11.19
N GLY A 126 -0.07 9.65 10.82
CA GLY A 126 -0.08 10.80 9.91
C GLY A 126 -0.03 10.42 8.43
N THR A 127 -0.21 9.15 8.11
CA THR A 127 -0.29 8.63 6.75
C THR A 127 -1.57 7.85 6.54
N ARG A 128 -2.05 7.78 5.28
CA ARG A 128 -3.23 7.02 4.88
C ARG A 128 -2.90 6.09 3.73
N PHE A 129 -3.56 4.95 3.67
CA PHE A 129 -3.58 4.15 2.46
C PHE A 129 -4.67 4.64 1.54
N ILE A 130 -4.30 4.78 0.27
CA ILE A 130 -5.21 5.07 -0.84
C ILE A 130 -5.08 3.97 -1.88
N ALA A 131 -6.15 3.68 -2.60
CA ALA A 131 -6.14 2.68 -3.67
C ALA A 131 -6.78 3.21 -4.95
N ASN A 132 -6.27 2.75 -6.09
CA ASN A 132 -6.85 3.00 -7.40
C ASN A 132 -7.64 1.77 -7.89
N ASP A 133 -8.37 1.94 -9.01
CA ASP A 133 -9.18 0.90 -9.66
C ASP A 133 -8.38 -0.29 -10.22
N LEU A 134 -7.05 -0.21 -10.26
CA LEU A 134 -6.16 -1.32 -10.63
C LEU A 134 -5.73 -2.16 -9.42
N GLY A 135 -6.17 -1.80 -8.21
CA GLY A 135 -5.77 -2.48 -6.98
C GLY A 135 -4.39 -2.07 -6.46
N ASN A 136 -3.80 -0.99 -6.98
CA ASN A 136 -2.57 -0.45 -6.43
C ASN A 136 -2.87 0.35 -5.17
N VAL A 137 -2.24 -0.04 -4.05
CA VAL A 137 -2.32 0.63 -2.77
C VAL A 137 -1.05 1.43 -2.53
N GLN A 138 -1.20 2.69 -2.17
CA GLN A 138 -0.12 3.60 -1.83
C GLN A 138 -0.31 4.15 -0.43
N GLU A 139 0.78 4.34 0.29
CA GLU A 139 0.79 5.13 1.52
C GLU A 139 1.18 6.55 1.18
N VAL A 140 0.36 7.49 1.63
CA VAL A 140 0.57 8.93 1.39
C VAL A 140 0.45 9.69 2.70
N ASP A 141 1.22 10.78 2.82
CA ASP A 141 1.03 11.75 3.88
C ASP A 141 -0.22 12.64 3.63
N GLU A 142 -0.59 13.40 4.61
CA GLU A 142 -1.80 14.24 4.55
C GLU A 142 -1.73 15.33 3.46
N ALA A 143 -0.52 15.82 3.12
CA ALA A 143 -0.36 16.83 2.08
C ALA A 143 -0.65 16.23 0.69
N HIS A 144 -0.04 15.10 0.37
CA HIS A 144 -0.28 14.38 -0.88
C HIS A 144 -1.72 13.83 -0.95
N PHE A 145 -2.28 13.38 0.20
CA PHE A 145 -3.67 12.93 0.24
C PHE A 145 -4.64 14.00 -0.24
N ARG A 146 -4.50 15.24 0.24
CA ARG A 146 -5.36 16.37 -0.17
C ARG A 146 -5.19 16.75 -1.64
N GLU A 147 -4.00 16.55 -2.20
CA GLU A 147 -3.78 16.77 -3.63
C GLU A 147 -4.48 15.72 -4.49
N MET A 148 -4.47 14.45 -4.03
CA MET A 148 -5.03 13.32 -4.78
C MET A 148 -6.55 13.21 -4.62
N VAL A 149 -7.09 13.61 -3.47
CA VAL A 149 -8.52 13.52 -3.13
C VAL A 149 -9.03 14.91 -2.70
N PRO A 150 -9.16 15.86 -3.64
CA PRO A 150 -9.64 17.21 -3.34
C PRO A 150 -11.06 17.16 -2.75
N GLY A 151 -11.27 17.79 -1.60
CA GLY A 151 -12.57 17.84 -0.92
C GLY A 151 -12.82 16.70 0.07
N ALA A 152 -11.90 15.75 0.25
CA ALA A 152 -11.95 14.84 1.38
C ALA A 152 -11.74 15.62 2.70
N GLN A 153 -12.61 15.36 3.70
CA GLN A 153 -12.54 15.93 5.04
C GLN A 153 -11.84 14.98 6.01
#